data_cf9db9f8e9f5747759f9e570a0257d50
#
_entry.id   cf9db9f8e9f5747759f9e570a0257d50
#
_cell.length_a   1.000
_cell.length_b   1.000
_cell.length_c   1.000
_cell.angle_alpha   90.00
_cell.angle_beta   90.00
_cell.angle_gamma   90.00
#
_symmetry.space_group_name_H-M   'P 1'
#
loop_
_entity.id
_entity.type
_entity.pdbx_description
1 polymer ?
#
loop_
_entity_poly.entity_id
_entity_poly.type
_entity_poly.pdbx_seq_one_letter_code
_entity_poly.pdbx_strand_id
1 'polypeptide(L)'
;MIGRMLGAALALGLVHTASAADLRPDQIRFREIYKELVETNTTLSSGSCTEAAAKMGARLKAAGFADSQLTYFSVPDHPKEGGLVAILPGTSKTAKPMLLLGHLDVVEAKRADWTRDPFVLIEENGYFYGRGTADMKVIDATWIDMLVRFKEEKYQPKRTIKLALTCGEETLAAFNGADWLARNKRDLIDAEFALNEGGGGRADANGVLQSQGIQVGEKVVQQFRMETTNPGGHSSVPIRDNAIYQLAQALLKVRDYDFPLTMNDTTRAFFAKAGAGRTDQMGQAMVAIAKDPTDKAAEAQLNTDRAFHSMLRTTCVATLLDGGHAENALPQRAGANINCRMFPGSTMEATKAALEAAIGDPGVKLTALPPIRGKSMPSPLDPKIMGPAEKVAAKYFPGVPVIPTMSTGASDALYLAPVGIPTYGVPGFWSGPEGSGAHGLNEHMSAKSVFTGRDYLTDLVKAYAGA
;
A
#
# COMPACT_ATOMS: atom_id res chain seq x y z
N MET A 1 -48.32 52.07 -8.61
CA MET A 1 -48.08 50.62 -8.60
C MET A 1 -46.67 50.40 -8.07
N ILE A 2 -46.58 49.92 -6.85
CA ILE A 2 -45.32 49.84 -6.08
C ILE A 2 -44.74 48.44 -6.31
N GLY A 3 -43.58 48.35 -7.00
CA GLY A 3 -42.85 47.10 -7.19
C GLY A 3 -42.02 46.78 -5.97
N ARG A 4 -42.26 45.59 -5.36
CA ARG A 4 -41.46 45.00 -4.30
C ARG A 4 -40.24 44.29 -4.91
N MET A 5 -39.04 44.76 -4.59
CA MET A 5 -37.80 44.03 -4.79
C MET A 5 -37.64 43.00 -3.65
N LEU A 6 -37.59 41.71 -3.98
CA LEU A 6 -37.14 40.65 -3.10
C LEU A 6 -35.61 40.60 -3.16
N GLY A 7 -34.97 40.92 -2.05
CA GLY A 7 -33.57 40.70 -1.86
C GLY A 7 -33.30 39.22 -1.48
N ALA A 8 -32.57 38.50 -2.33
CA ALA A 8 -32.03 37.17 -1.98
C ALA A 8 -30.78 37.34 -1.15
N ALA A 9 -30.82 36.93 0.12
CA ALA A 9 -29.65 36.86 0.97
C ALA A 9 -28.87 35.59 0.60
N LEU A 10 -27.69 35.75 0.01
CA LEU A 10 -26.69 34.69 -0.13
C LEU A 10 -26.13 34.40 1.25
N ALA A 11 -26.42 33.25 1.83
CA ALA A 11 -25.72 32.73 2.99
C ALA A 11 -24.36 32.19 2.52
N LEU A 12 -23.30 32.99 2.69
CA LEU A 12 -21.93 32.49 2.61
C LEU A 12 -21.71 31.56 3.82
N GLY A 13 -21.68 30.25 3.55
CA GLY A 13 -21.19 29.28 4.52
C GLY A 13 -19.71 29.52 4.78
N LEU A 14 -19.37 30.03 5.95
CA LEU A 14 -18.00 30.09 6.45
C LEU A 14 -17.51 28.66 6.63
N VAL A 15 -16.67 28.19 5.71
CA VAL A 15 -15.86 26.98 5.92
C VAL A 15 -14.84 27.35 7.00
N HIS A 16 -15.08 26.94 8.23
CA HIS A 16 -14.10 27.02 9.30
C HIS A 16 -12.96 26.04 8.97
N THR A 17 -11.86 26.55 8.45
CA THR A 17 -10.59 25.83 8.51
C THR A 17 -10.19 25.74 9.97
N ALA A 18 -10.06 24.54 10.54
CA ALA A 18 -9.55 24.37 11.89
C ALA A 18 -8.18 25.03 11.97
N SER A 19 -8.09 26.12 12.74
CA SER A 19 -6.84 26.81 13.03
C SER A 19 -6.03 25.96 14.01
N ALA A 20 -4.70 26.08 14.00
CA ALA A 20 -3.84 25.44 15.00
C ALA A 20 -4.23 25.77 16.46
N ALA A 21 -5.03 26.83 16.67
CA ALA A 21 -5.60 27.20 17.97
C ALA A 21 -6.72 26.26 18.48
N ASP A 22 -7.28 25.38 17.63
CA ASP A 22 -8.41 24.51 17.99
C ASP A 22 -7.98 23.03 18.23
N LEU A 23 -6.68 22.71 18.13
CA LEU A 23 -6.18 21.35 18.34
C LEU A 23 -6.08 21.01 19.83
N ARG A 24 -6.48 19.77 20.18
CA ARG A 24 -6.24 19.22 21.51
C ARG A 24 -4.74 19.07 21.78
N PRO A 25 -4.26 19.14 23.06
CA PRO A 25 -2.84 18.97 23.37
C PRO A 25 -2.20 17.70 22.80
N ASP A 26 -2.97 16.60 22.78
CA ASP A 26 -2.51 15.33 22.22
C ASP A 26 -2.39 15.37 20.68
N GLN A 27 -3.21 16.15 20.00
CA GLN A 27 -3.12 16.37 18.55
C GLN A 27 -1.93 17.29 18.19
N ILE A 28 -1.62 18.26 19.03
CA ILE A 28 -0.42 19.11 18.86
C ILE A 28 0.83 18.23 18.93
N ARG A 29 0.94 17.36 19.94
CA ARG A 29 2.07 16.44 20.08
C ARG A 29 2.17 15.46 18.90
N PHE A 30 1.05 14.89 18.45
CA PHE A 30 1.03 14.05 17.26
C PHE A 30 1.58 14.80 16.04
N ARG A 31 1.16 16.04 15.83
CA ARG A 31 1.65 16.89 14.73
C ARG A 31 3.18 17.09 14.79
N GLU A 32 3.76 17.20 15.98
CA GLU A 32 5.21 17.31 16.15
C GLU A 32 5.92 15.99 15.79
N ILE A 33 5.36 14.83 16.16
CA ILE A 33 5.89 13.52 15.78
C ILE A 33 5.83 13.36 14.26
N TYR A 34 4.71 13.68 13.67
CA TYR A 34 4.48 13.60 12.23
C TYR A 34 5.43 14.53 11.45
N LYS A 35 5.60 15.77 11.95
CA LYS A 35 6.54 16.72 11.39
C LYS A 35 7.97 16.17 11.42
N GLU A 36 8.42 15.66 12.55
CA GLU A 36 9.77 15.12 12.67
C GLU A 36 10.01 13.95 11.73
N LEU A 37 9.02 13.06 11.54
CA LEU A 37 9.12 11.96 10.58
C LEU A 37 9.19 12.46 9.13
N VAL A 38 8.29 13.36 8.73
CA VAL A 38 8.27 13.89 7.35
C VAL A 38 9.56 14.66 7.03
N GLU A 39 10.06 15.46 7.99
CA GLU A 39 11.28 16.26 7.83
C GLU A 39 12.58 15.44 7.99
N THR A 40 12.49 14.18 8.42
CA THR A 40 13.62 13.26 8.35
C THR A 40 13.60 12.58 6.99
N ASN A 41 14.55 12.95 6.11
CA ASN A 41 14.67 12.32 4.80
C ASN A 41 15.04 10.83 4.96
N THR A 42 14.23 9.96 4.38
CA THR A 42 14.38 8.51 4.41
C THR A 42 14.36 7.88 3.02
N THR A 43 14.68 8.68 1.98
CA THR A 43 14.90 8.16 0.62
C THR A 43 16.14 7.26 0.58
N LEU A 44 16.14 6.28 -0.30
CA LEU A 44 17.27 5.35 -0.45
C LEU A 44 18.57 6.09 -0.81
N SER A 45 18.49 7.08 -1.71
CA SER A 45 19.69 7.74 -2.25
C SER A 45 20.44 8.62 -1.24
N SER A 46 19.72 9.29 -0.35
CA SER A 46 20.30 10.35 0.49
C SER A 46 19.80 10.36 1.93
N GLY A 47 18.77 9.59 2.25
CA GLY A 47 18.13 9.56 3.55
C GLY A 47 18.69 8.53 4.52
N SER A 48 18.00 8.38 5.67
CA SER A 48 18.33 7.37 6.68
C SER A 48 17.10 6.96 7.52
N CYS A 49 16.63 5.74 7.33
CA CYS A 49 15.65 5.12 8.23
C CYS A 49 16.23 4.90 9.64
N THR A 50 17.53 4.60 9.75
CA THR A 50 18.21 4.44 11.04
C THR A 50 18.10 5.72 11.88
N GLU A 51 18.24 6.89 11.25
CA GLU A 51 18.05 8.17 11.93
C GLU A 51 16.58 8.37 12.36
N ALA A 52 15.63 8.10 11.48
CA ALA A 52 14.20 8.20 11.79
C ALA A 52 13.82 7.25 12.95
N ALA A 53 14.30 6.00 12.90
CA ALA A 53 14.10 5.01 13.97
C ALA A 53 14.67 5.48 15.31
N ALA A 54 15.86 6.09 15.31
CA ALA A 54 16.48 6.63 16.51
C ALA A 54 15.67 7.79 17.12
N LYS A 55 15.16 8.70 16.29
CA LYS A 55 14.28 9.81 16.73
C LYS A 55 12.99 9.27 17.35
N MET A 56 12.33 8.31 16.70
CA MET A 56 11.09 7.70 17.21
C MET A 56 11.32 6.92 18.50
N GLY A 57 12.43 6.18 18.60
CA GLY A 57 12.81 5.51 19.83
C GLY A 57 13.14 6.46 20.98
N ALA A 58 13.73 7.63 20.70
CA ALA A 58 13.95 8.68 21.71
C ALA A 58 12.63 9.19 22.29
N ARG A 59 11.58 9.39 21.45
CA ARG A 59 10.24 9.77 21.91
C ARG A 59 9.61 8.70 22.79
N LEU A 60 9.72 7.44 22.43
CA LEU A 60 9.22 6.32 23.23
C LEU A 60 9.97 6.23 24.58
N LYS A 61 11.29 6.41 24.57
CA LYS A 61 12.10 6.44 25.79
C LYS A 61 11.70 7.58 26.70
N ALA A 62 11.49 8.78 26.16
CA ALA A 62 11.01 9.96 26.91
C ALA A 62 9.63 9.71 27.54
N ALA A 63 8.76 8.93 26.89
CA ALA A 63 7.47 8.52 27.42
C ALA A 63 7.54 7.40 28.49
N GLY A 64 8.73 6.87 28.77
CA GLY A 64 8.94 5.86 29.81
C GLY A 64 9.02 4.42 29.31
N PHE A 65 9.31 4.18 28.03
CA PHE A 65 9.74 2.86 27.59
C PHE A 65 11.14 2.56 28.12
N ALA A 66 11.32 1.40 28.73
CA ALA A 66 12.63 0.93 29.16
C ALA A 66 13.49 0.52 27.96
N ASP A 67 14.81 0.58 28.09
CA ASP A 67 15.74 0.15 27.03
C ASP A 67 15.49 -1.31 26.60
N SER A 68 15.09 -2.18 27.53
CA SER A 68 14.72 -3.57 27.22
C SER A 68 13.45 -3.74 26.40
N GLN A 69 12.66 -2.69 26.23
CA GLN A 69 11.44 -2.67 25.41
C GLN A 69 11.70 -2.11 24.00
N LEU A 70 12.91 -1.62 23.73
CA LEU A 70 13.30 -0.99 22.48
C LEU A 70 14.47 -1.77 21.86
N THR A 71 14.31 -2.26 20.66
CA THR A 71 15.36 -2.97 19.92
C THR A 71 15.59 -2.27 18.60
N TYR A 72 16.74 -1.62 18.46
CA TYR A 72 17.20 -1.09 17.18
C TYR A 72 17.89 -2.18 16.40
N PHE A 73 17.68 -2.20 15.09
CA PHE A 73 18.35 -3.14 14.20
C PHE A 73 18.87 -2.43 12.95
N SER A 74 19.99 -2.90 12.47
CA SER A 74 20.59 -2.55 11.18
C SER A 74 21.51 -3.67 10.74
N VAL A 75 21.86 -3.73 9.48
CA VAL A 75 22.84 -4.68 8.96
C VAL A 75 24.07 -3.91 8.43
N PRO A 76 25.29 -4.50 8.56
CA PRO A 76 26.53 -3.78 8.22
C PRO A 76 26.56 -3.20 6.79
N ASP A 77 26.00 -3.95 5.82
CA ASP A 77 25.97 -3.54 4.41
C ASP A 77 24.93 -2.47 4.12
N HIS A 78 23.98 -2.24 5.06
CA HIS A 78 22.87 -1.29 4.94
C HIS A 78 22.72 -0.44 6.22
N PRO A 79 23.76 0.32 6.63
CA PRO A 79 23.76 1.01 7.93
C PRO A 79 22.72 2.11 8.07
N LYS A 80 22.21 2.65 6.95
CA LYS A 80 21.17 3.69 6.93
C LYS A 80 19.75 3.15 6.82
N GLU A 81 19.61 1.85 6.54
CA GLU A 81 18.32 1.18 6.33
C GLU A 81 17.87 0.39 7.58
N GLY A 82 18.29 0.83 8.76
CA GLY A 82 17.88 0.24 10.02
C GLY A 82 16.45 0.60 10.44
N GLY A 83 16.02 -0.01 11.54
CA GLY A 83 14.68 0.19 12.07
C GLY A 83 14.62 0.03 13.59
N LEU A 84 13.39 0.03 14.11
CA LEU A 84 13.08 -0.06 15.54
C LEU A 84 11.97 -1.08 15.78
N VAL A 85 12.16 -1.97 16.75
CA VAL A 85 11.07 -2.73 17.35
C VAL A 85 10.83 -2.24 18.76
N ALA A 86 9.57 -1.88 19.08
CA ALA A 86 9.15 -1.50 20.43
C ALA A 86 8.08 -2.47 20.95
N ILE A 87 8.15 -2.83 22.24
CA ILE A 87 7.24 -3.79 22.85
C ILE A 87 6.56 -3.17 24.07
N LEU A 88 5.22 -3.06 24.02
CA LEU A 88 4.38 -2.75 25.16
C LEU A 88 3.79 -4.07 25.70
N PRO A 89 4.27 -4.57 26.86
CA PRO A 89 3.81 -5.86 27.40
C PRO A 89 2.33 -5.86 27.74
N GLY A 90 1.64 -6.93 27.41
CA GLY A 90 0.29 -7.20 27.85
C GLY A 90 0.22 -7.90 29.22
N THR A 91 -0.94 -7.83 29.84
CA THR A 91 -1.19 -8.46 31.16
C THR A 91 -1.50 -9.95 31.05
N SER A 92 -1.98 -10.43 29.91
CA SER A 92 -2.30 -11.84 29.68
C SER A 92 -1.06 -12.63 29.31
N LYS A 93 -0.88 -13.79 29.95
CA LYS A 93 0.18 -14.76 29.61
C LYS A 93 -0.21 -15.69 28.45
N THR A 94 -1.47 -15.69 28.03
CA THR A 94 -2.00 -16.62 27.02
C THR A 94 -2.43 -15.95 25.72
N ALA A 95 -2.77 -14.67 25.77
CA ALA A 95 -3.14 -13.92 24.55
C ALA A 95 -1.89 -13.70 23.70
N LYS A 96 -1.96 -14.12 22.43
CA LYS A 96 -0.88 -13.88 21.46
C LYS A 96 -0.72 -12.39 21.20
N PRO A 97 0.50 -11.89 20.97
CA PRO A 97 0.75 -10.49 20.62
C PRO A 97 0.02 -10.06 19.34
N MET A 98 -0.16 -8.77 19.17
CA MET A 98 -0.44 -8.14 17.88
C MET A 98 0.76 -7.30 17.45
N LEU A 99 0.95 -7.16 16.14
CA LEU A 99 2.02 -6.36 15.54
C LEU A 99 1.43 -5.13 14.85
N LEU A 100 2.00 -3.99 15.12
CA LEU A 100 1.86 -2.77 14.34
C LEU A 100 3.09 -2.68 13.44
N LEU A 101 2.89 -2.63 12.14
CA LEU A 101 3.97 -2.56 11.17
C LEU A 101 3.92 -1.21 10.47
N GLY A 102 5.06 -0.67 10.14
CA GLY A 102 5.18 0.50 9.30
C GLY A 102 6.57 0.60 8.68
N HIS A 103 6.66 1.25 7.51
CA HIS A 103 7.93 1.52 6.85
C HIS A 103 8.28 3.01 6.95
N LEU A 104 9.53 3.26 7.29
CA LEU A 104 10.07 4.62 7.45
C LEU A 104 10.52 5.22 6.12
N ASP A 105 10.94 4.36 5.18
CA ASP A 105 11.43 4.81 3.88
C ASP A 105 10.33 5.43 3.02
N VAL A 106 10.76 6.23 2.07
CA VAL A 106 9.89 6.89 1.11
C VAL A 106 10.54 6.86 -0.28
N VAL A 107 9.74 6.85 -1.33
CA VAL A 107 10.24 6.99 -2.70
C VAL A 107 10.96 8.33 -2.89
N GLU A 108 11.85 8.38 -3.88
CA GLU A 108 12.65 9.57 -4.20
C GLU A 108 11.76 10.80 -4.46
N ALA A 109 12.26 11.96 -4.03
CA ALA A 109 11.63 13.24 -4.27
C ALA A 109 12.69 14.30 -4.58
N LYS A 110 12.65 14.82 -5.82
CA LYS A 110 13.58 15.88 -6.26
C LYS A 110 12.94 17.23 -5.99
N ARG A 111 13.58 18.06 -5.16
CA ARG A 111 13.08 19.40 -4.80
C ARG A 111 12.69 20.25 -6.03
N ALA A 112 13.44 20.14 -7.13
CA ALA A 112 13.19 20.90 -8.35
C ALA A 112 11.85 20.58 -9.03
N ASP A 113 11.30 19.38 -8.81
CA ASP A 113 10.06 18.93 -9.42
C ASP A 113 8.83 19.31 -8.57
N TRP A 114 9.04 19.67 -7.30
CA TRP A 114 7.97 19.97 -6.35
C TRP A 114 7.72 21.46 -6.20
N THR A 115 6.46 21.85 -6.08
CA THR A 115 6.08 23.24 -5.77
C THR A 115 6.42 23.63 -4.32
N ARG A 116 6.41 22.63 -3.40
CA ARG A 116 6.80 22.75 -2.00
C ARG A 116 8.02 21.91 -1.73
N ASP A 117 8.75 22.18 -0.64
CA ASP A 117 9.85 21.30 -0.23
C ASP A 117 9.29 19.94 0.21
N PRO A 118 9.69 18.82 -0.42
CA PRO A 118 9.15 17.50 -0.09
C PRO A 118 9.52 17.02 1.33
N PHE A 119 10.57 17.59 1.94
CA PHE A 119 11.04 17.21 3.29
C PHE A 119 10.80 18.31 4.33
N VAL A 120 9.78 19.12 4.11
CA VAL A 120 9.23 20.06 5.09
C VAL A 120 7.74 19.80 5.20
N LEU A 121 7.24 19.53 6.42
CA LEU A 121 5.80 19.36 6.61
C LEU A 121 5.10 20.72 6.53
N ILE A 122 4.41 20.96 5.44
CA ILE A 122 3.68 22.20 5.19
C ILE A 122 2.19 21.95 5.43
N GLU A 123 1.60 22.75 6.31
CA GLU A 123 0.15 22.77 6.52
C GLU A 123 -0.45 23.96 5.78
N GLU A 124 -1.27 23.68 4.77
CA GLU A 124 -1.85 24.68 3.92
C GLU A 124 -3.25 24.24 3.45
N ASN A 125 -4.21 25.16 3.51
CA ASN A 125 -5.60 24.95 3.07
C ASN A 125 -6.26 23.68 3.66
N GLY A 126 -5.91 23.31 4.90
CA GLY A 126 -6.45 22.16 5.59
C GLY A 126 -5.82 20.81 5.15
N TYR A 127 -4.68 20.85 4.48
CA TYR A 127 -3.88 19.69 4.09
C TYR A 127 -2.46 19.78 4.64
N PHE A 128 -1.90 18.60 4.94
CA PHE A 128 -0.47 18.40 5.18
C PHE A 128 0.20 17.98 3.89
N TYR A 129 1.25 18.68 3.46
CA TYR A 129 2.05 18.39 2.28
C TYR A 129 3.45 17.96 2.67
N GLY A 130 4.00 17.01 1.96
CA GLY A 130 5.36 16.49 2.11
C GLY A 130 5.47 15.05 1.64
N ARG A 131 6.66 14.58 1.31
CA ARG A 131 6.91 13.19 0.95
C ARG A 131 6.74 12.29 2.18
N GLY A 132 5.95 11.22 2.04
CA GLY A 132 5.59 10.33 3.14
C GLY A 132 4.39 10.80 3.97
N THR A 133 3.75 11.93 3.62
CA THR A 133 2.56 12.37 4.34
C THR A 133 1.37 11.41 4.20
N ALA A 134 1.30 10.64 3.14
CA ALA A 134 0.29 9.61 2.95
C ALA A 134 0.89 8.21 3.04
N ASP A 135 2.08 8.02 2.52
CA ASP A 135 2.76 6.74 2.35
C ASP A 135 4.16 6.76 3.02
N MET A 136 4.32 6.18 4.26
CA MET A 136 3.22 5.93 5.20
C MET A 136 3.49 6.60 6.56
N LYS A 137 4.27 7.70 6.60
CA LYS A 137 4.70 8.35 7.86
C LYS A 137 3.55 8.84 8.74
N VAL A 138 2.35 9.08 8.18
CA VAL A 138 1.14 9.37 8.96
C VAL A 138 0.75 8.19 9.86
N ILE A 139 0.92 6.96 9.36
CA ILE A 139 0.64 5.74 10.12
C ILE A 139 1.74 5.52 11.17
N ASP A 140 3.02 5.68 10.79
CA ASP A 140 4.15 5.59 11.71
C ASP A 140 4.03 6.59 12.87
N ALA A 141 3.69 7.84 12.55
CA ALA A 141 3.43 8.87 13.56
C ALA A 141 2.28 8.48 14.47
N THR A 142 1.23 7.87 13.92
CA THR A 142 0.07 7.41 14.70
C THR A 142 0.46 6.29 15.66
N TRP A 143 1.26 5.32 15.21
CA TRP A 143 1.74 4.24 16.08
C TRP A 143 2.62 4.76 17.23
N ILE A 144 3.52 5.67 16.95
CA ILE A 144 4.39 6.28 17.97
C ILE A 144 3.57 7.10 18.96
N ASP A 145 2.71 8.02 18.48
CA ASP A 145 1.86 8.85 19.34
C ASP A 145 0.95 8.00 20.23
N MET A 146 0.37 6.95 19.67
CA MET A 146 -0.48 6.03 20.42
C MET A 146 0.29 5.33 21.55
N LEU A 147 1.49 4.82 21.27
CA LEU A 147 2.32 4.16 22.28
C LEU A 147 2.80 5.14 23.35
N VAL A 148 3.13 6.37 22.98
CA VAL A 148 3.44 7.46 23.94
C VAL A 148 2.26 7.70 24.88
N ARG A 149 1.06 7.91 24.32
CA ARG A 149 -0.16 8.11 25.11
C ARG A 149 -0.48 6.91 26.00
N PHE A 150 -0.32 5.70 25.51
CA PHE A 150 -0.56 4.48 26.32
C PHE A 150 0.34 4.42 27.55
N LYS A 151 1.59 4.86 27.44
CA LYS A 151 2.48 4.97 28.61
C LYS A 151 2.05 6.05 29.58
N GLU A 152 1.73 7.25 29.09
CA GLU A 152 1.28 8.39 29.92
C GLU A 152 -0.05 8.09 30.63
N GLU A 153 -1.00 7.49 29.92
CA GLU A 153 -2.31 7.05 30.44
C GLU A 153 -2.20 5.82 31.34
N LYS A 154 -1.00 5.20 31.46
CA LYS A 154 -0.78 3.92 32.16
C LYS A 154 -1.73 2.81 31.65
N TYR A 155 -2.03 2.86 30.34
CA TYR A 155 -2.86 1.85 29.70
C TYR A 155 -2.18 0.47 29.74
N GLN A 156 -2.91 -0.53 30.21
CA GLN A 156 -2.44 -1.90 30.31
C GLN A 156 -3.20 -2.78 29.32
N PRO A 157 -2.66 -3.04 28.13
CA PRO A 157 -3.30 -3.93 27.17
C PRO A 157 -3.38 -5.35 27.72
N LYS A 158 -4.41 -6.09 27.36
CA LYS A 158 -4.50 -7.52 27.70
C LYS A 158 -3.49 -8.33 26.90
N ARG A 159 -3.39 -8.12 25.58
CA ARG A 159 -2.35 -8.71 24.74
C ARG A 159 -1.16 -7.75 24.56
N THR A 160 0.04 -8.30 24.40
CA THR A 160 1.23 -7.52 24.06
C THR A 160 1.03 -6.83 22.72
N ILE A 161 1.39 -5.56 22.66
CA ILE A 161 1.47 -4.78 21.42
C ILE A 161 2.94 -4.67 21.05
N LYS A 162 3.28 -5.10 19.85
CA LYS A 162 4.59 -4.91 19.23
C LYS A 162 4.46 -3.86 18.13
N LEU A 163 5.45 -2.99 18.01
CA LEU A 163 5.60 -2.06 16.89
C LEU A 163 6.90 -2.40 16.18
N ALA A 164 6.87 -2.55 14.87
CA ALA A 164 8.06 -2.61 14.03
C ALA A 164 8.01 -1.47 13.01
N LEU A 165 8.98 -0.56 13.10
CA LEU A 165 9.27 0.45 12.09
C LEU A 165 10.43 -0.06 11.26
N THR A 166 10.21 -0.31 9.98
CA THR A 166 11.15 -0.96 9.07
C THR A 166 11.63 0.00 7.98
N CYS A 167 12.47 -0.48 7.08
CA CYS A 167 12.95 0.27 5.92
C CYS A 167 13.01 -0.66 4.71
N GLY A 168 12.82 -0.11 3.51
CA GLY A 168 13.01 -0.84 2.26
C GLY A 168 11.74 -1.43 1.66
N GLU A 169 10.56 -0.98 2.08
CA GLU A 169 9.29 -1.33 1.44
C GLU A 169 9.23 -0.79 0.01
N GLU A 170 9.61 0.47 -0.16
CA GLU A 170 9.56 1.22 -1.41
C GLU A 170 10.65 0.84 -2.42
N THR A 171 11.54 -0.07 -2.07
CA THR A 171 12.73 -0.42 -2.86
C THR A 171 12.80 -1.90 -3.16
N LEU A 172 12.39 -2.30 -4.37
CA LEU A 172 12.26 -3.72 -4.79
C LEU A 172 13.56 -4.53 -4.79
N ALA A 173 14.72 -3.89 -4.89
CA ALA A 173 16.02 -4.55 -5.07
C ALA A 173 17.01 -4.29 -3.94
N ALA A 174 16.62 -3.53 -2.90
CA ALA A 174 17.45 -3.20 -1.76
C ALA A 174 17.12 -4.09 -0.54
N PHE A 175 17.72 -3.77 0.59
CA PHE A 175 17.39 -4.37 1.89
C PHE A 175 15.92 -4.08 2.23
N ASN A 176 15.23 -5.07 2.80
CA ASN A 176 13.91 -4.88 3.37
C ASN A 176 13.89 -5.35 4.82
N GLY A 177 13.56 -4.43 5.72
CA GLY A 177 13.61 -4.66 7.17
C GLY A 177 12.56 -5.66 7.67
N ALA A 178 11.38 -5.69 7.07
CA ALA A 178 10.33 -6.65 7.44
C ALA A 178 10.72 -8.08 7.05
N ASP A 179 11.28 -8.28 5.83
CA ASP A 179 11.83 -9.58 5.41
C ASP A 179 12.98 -10.02 6.33
N TRP A 180 13.89 -9.09 6.66
CA TRP A 180 15.01 -9.39 7.54
C TRP A 180 14.56 -9.81 8.95
N LEU A 181 13.60 -9.09 9.54
CA LEU A 181 13.02 -9.43 10.83
C LEU A 181 12.31 -10.79 10.78
N ALA A 182 11.53 -11.05 9.74
CA ALA A 182 10.83 -12.32 9.56
C ALA A 182 11.77 -13.53 9.51
N ARG A 183 12.95 -13.38 8.88
CA ARG A 183 13.94 -14.45 8.71
C ARG A 183 14.91 -14.58 9.88
N ASN A 184 15.32 -13.46 10.49
CA ASN A 184 16.46 -13.46 11.40
C ASN A 184 16.08 -13.14 12.84
N LYS A 185 14.96 -12.46 13.09
CA LYS A 185 14.52 -11.99 14.41
C LYS A 185 13.00 -12.14 14.59
N ARG A 186 12.50 -13.30 14.18
CA ARG A 186 11.07 -13.64 14.23
C ARG A 186 10.45 -13.39 15.60
N ASP A 187 11.15 -13.68 16.67
CA ASP A 187 10.72 -13.49 18.04
C ASP A 187 10.31 -12.03 18.36
N LEU A 188 10.99 -11.07 17.74
CA LEU A 188 10.66 -9.66 17.90
C LEU A 188 9.30 -9.28 17.29
N ILE A 189 8.91 -9.92 16.19
CA ILE A 189 7.70 -9.59 15.43
C ILE A 189 6.61 -10.67 15.49
N ASP A 190 6.87 -11.83 16.10
CA ASP A 190 5.86 -12.89 16.17
C ASP A 190 4.58 -12.41 16.82
N ALA A 191 3.44 -12.62 16.11
CA ALA A 191 2.14 -12.10 16.47
C ALA A 191 1.01 -12.99 15.93
N GLU A 192 -0.19 -12.85 16.49
CA GLU A 192 -1.40 -13.50 15.98
C GLU A 192 -1.82 -12.91 14.64
N PHE A 193 -1.63 -11.59 14.48
CA PHE A 193 -1.87 -10.83 13.26
C PHE A 193 -1.08 -9.51 13.31
N ALA A 194 -0.93 -8.89 12.15
CA ALA A 194 -0.34 -7.57 12.01
C ALA A 194 -1.35 -6.55 11.45
N LEU A 195 -1.23 -5.30 11.88
CA LEU A 195 -1.83 -4.14 11.25
C LEU A 195 -0.74 -3.38 10.49
N ASN A 196 -1.03 -3.03 9.26
CA ASN A 196 -0.11 -2.35 8.34
C ASN A 196 -0.85 -1.27 7.56
N GLU A 197 -0.18 -0.66 6.62
CA GLU A 197 -0.76 0.20 5.60
C GLU A 197 -1.74 -0.55 4.68
N GLY A 198 -2.36 0.19 3.77
CA GLY A 198 -3.29 -0.33 2.77
C GLY A 198 -4.75 -0.22 3.20
N GLY A 199 -5.65 -0.35 2.26
CA GLY A 199 -7.08 -0.06 2.47
C GLY A 199 -7.36 1.44 2.43
N GLY A 200 -8.01 1.95 3.47
CA GLY A 200 -8.36 3.36 3.59
C GLY A 200 -9.68 3.75 2.94
N GLY A 201 -10.10 4.98 3.23
CA GLY A 201 -11.37 5.51 2.78
C GLY A 201 -11.28 6.28 1.47
N ARG A 202 -12.41 6.34 0.78
CA ARG A 202 -12.60 7.20 -0.39
C ARG A 202 -13.75 8.16 -0.15
N ALA A 203 -13.49 9.45 -0.31
CA ALA A 203 -14.51 10.49 -0.33
C ALA A 203 -14.85 10.86 -1.77
N ASP A 204 -16.09 11.34 -1.97
CA ASP A 204 -16.50 11.94 -3.25
C ASP A 204 -15.98 13.38 -3.40
N ALA A 205 -16.32 14.02 -4.51
CA ALA A 205 -15.92 15.39 -4.81
C ALA A 205 -16.45 16.43 -3.81
N ASN A 206 -17.46 16.09 -3.01
CA ASN A 206 -18.01 16.93 -1.94
C ASN A 206 -17.36 16.65 -0.58
N GLY A 207 -16.38 15.76 -0.53
CA GLY A 207 -15.70 15.34 0.70
C GLY A 207 -16.51 14.37 1.58
N VAL A 208 -17.59 13.78 1.04
CA VAL A 208 -18.41 12.77 1.73
C VAL A 208 -17.77 11.41 1.58
N LEU A 209 -17.41 10.80 2.71
CA LEU A 209 -16.79 9.48 2.75
C LEU A 209 -17.77 8.39 2.26
N GLN A 210 -17.38 7.64 1.23
CA GLN A 210 -18.22 6.65 0.55
C GLN A 210 -17.97 5.22 1.07
N SER A 211 -16.75 4.92 1.48
CA SER A 211 -16.36 3.61 2.00
C SER A 211 -15.11 3.71 2.84
N GLN A 212 -14.94 2.76 3.77
CA GLN A 212 -13.68 2.44 4.43
C GLN A 212 -13.20 1.07 3.99
N GLY A 213 -12.00 1.00 3.40
CA GLY A 213 -11.38 -0.23 2.96
C GLY A 213 -10.54 -0.87 4.07
N ILE A 214 -10.67 -2.18 4.24
CA ILE A 214 -9.71 -3.00 4.99
C ILE A 214 -8.98 -3.86 3.99
N GLN A 215 -7.68 -3.62 3.81
CA GLN A 215 -6.87 -4.47 2.93
C GLN A 215 -6.60 -5.80 3.62
N VAL A 216 -7.03 -6.88 2.99
CA VAL A 216 -6.84 -8.25 3.49
C VAL A 216 -6.04 -9.11 2.52
N GLY A 217 -5.64 -8.55 1.40
CA GLY A 217 -4.81 -9.24 0.39
C GLY A 217 -4.18 -8.27 -0.58
N GLU A 218 -3.20 -8.74 -1.29
CA GLU A 218 -2.44 -7.99 -2.29
C GLU A 218 -1.88 -8.90 -3.36
N LYS A 219 -1.60 -8.35 -4.54
CA LYS A 219 -0.93 -9.07 -5.62
C LYS A 219 0.57 -9.19 -5.36
N VAL A 220 1.15 -10.24 -5.93
CA VAL A 220 2.59 -10.49 -5.84
C VAL A 220 3.29 -9.96 -7.09
N VAL A 221 4.31 -9.14 -6.89
CA VAL A 221 5.14 -8.63 -8.00
C VAL A 221 6.15 -9.67 -8.40
N GLN A 222 6.21 -10.02 -9.69
CA GLN A 222 7.26 -10.84 -10.27
C GLN A 222 7.74 -10.23 -11.58
N GLN A 223 9.04 -10.06 -11.70
CA GLN A 223 9.67 -9.59 -12.92
C GLN A 223 10.12 -10.76 -13.78
N PHE A 224 9.95 -10.64 -15.10
CA PHE A 224 10.50 -11.57 -16.08
C PHE A 224 11.32 -10.82 -17.11
N ARG A 225 12.46 -11.38 -17.49
CA ARG A 225 13.20 -10.98 -18.68
C ARG A 225 12.69 -11.80 -19.85
N MET A 226 12.16 -11.13 -20.87
CA MET A 226 11.85 -11.70 -22.17
C MET A 226 13.02 -11.40 -23.11
N GLU A 227 13.50 -12.40 -23.82
CA GLU A 227 14.65 -12.25 -24.70
C GLU A 227 14.49 -13.06 -25.98
N THR A 228 14.91 -12.48 -27.10
CA THR A 228 15.01 -13.09 -28.42
C THR A 228 16.43 -12.96 -28.94
N THR A 229 16.89 -13.94 -29.70
CA THR A 229 18.24 -13.97 -30.30
C THR A 229 18.18 -14.33 -31.77
N ASN A 230 19.13 -13.81 -32.53
CA ASN A 230 19.23 -14.02 -33.97
C ASN A 230 20.73 -14.00 -34.39
N PRO A 231 21.18 -14.70 -35.43
CA PRO A 231 22.54 -14.66 -35.88
C PRO A 231 23.01 -13.24 -36.29
N GLY A 232 22.08 -12.36 -36.64
CA GLY A 232 22.42 -11.01 -37.14
C GLY A 232 22.81 -11.03 -38.63
N GLY A 233 23.49 -9.98 -39.08
CA GLY A 233 23.93 -9.79 -40.46
C GLY A 233 24.05 -8.32 -40.85
N HIS A 234 24.40 -8.06 -42.09
CA HIS A 234 24.51 -6.70 -42.60
C HIS A 234 23.13 -6.12 -42.95
N SER A 235 22.79 -4.92 -42.48
CA SER A 235 21.45 -4.33 -42.66
C SER A 235 21.06 -4.05 -44.11
N SER A 236 22.03 -3.95 -45.04
CA SER A 236 21.76 -3.81 -46.48
C SER A 236 21.19 -5.08 -47.13
N VAL A 237 21.26 -6.21 -46.44
CA VAL A 237 20.67 -7.47 -46.87
C VAL A 237 19.63 -7.89 -45.82
N PRO A 238 18.48 -7.20 -45.77
CA PRO A 238 17.48 -7.41 -44.71
C PRO A 238 16.81 -8.76 -44.82
N ILE A 239 16.63 -9.42 -43.68
CA ILE A 239 15.79 -10.61 -43.54
C ILE A 239 14.57 -10.29 -42.69
N ARG A 240 13.46 -10.98 -42.93
CA ARG A 240 12.19 -10.75 -42.17
C ARG A 240 12.26 -11.24 -40.75
N ASP A 241 13.10 -12.24 -40.52
CA ASP A 241 13.32 -12.85 -39.21
C ASP A 241 14.52 -12.14 -38.54
N ASN A 242 14.26 -11.33 -37.51
CA ASN A 242 15.30 -10.74 -36.67
C ASN A 242 14.81 -10.58 -35.23
N ALA A 243 15.75 -10.41 -34.30
CA ALA A 243 15.45 -10.42 -32.88
C ALA A 243 14.45 -9.32 -32.47
N ILE A 244 14.52 -8.11 -33.04
CA ILE A 244 13.61 -7.01 -32.71
C ILE A 244 12.18 -7.34 -33.17
N TYR A 245 11.99 -7.84 -34.39
CA TYR A 245 10.67 -8.16 -34.90
C TYR A 245 10.01 -9.33 -34.15
N GLN A 246 10.82 -10.34 -33.81
CA GLN A 246 10.35 -11.48 -32.99
C GLN A 246 9.92 -11.01 -31.60
N LEU A 247 10.73 -10.16 -30.93
CA LEU A 247 10.36 -9.59 -29.65
C LEU A 247 9.08 -8.74 -29.75
N ALA A 248 8.95 -7.89 -30.78
CA ALA A 248 7.77 -7.06 -30.98
C ALA A 248 6.48 -7.89 -31.11
N GLN A 249 6.54 -9.01 -31.86
CA GLN A 249 5.41 -9.94 -31.98
C GLN A 249 5.06 -10.60 -30.63
N ALA A 250 6.06 -11.00 -29.87
CA ALA A 250 5.86 -11.57 -28.53
C ALA A 250 5.22 -10.54 -27.57
N LEU A 251 5.67 -9.30 -27.60
CA LEU A 251 5.11 -8.22 -26.77
C LEU A 251 3.64 -7.92 -27.12
N LEU A 252 3.27 -7.94 -28.40
CA LEU A 252 1.87 -7.79 -28.79
C LEU A 252 1.00 -8.91 -28.25
N LYS A 253 1.49 -10.16 -28.27
CA LYS A 253 0.78 -11.30 -27.68
C LYS A 253 0.63 -11.19 -26.17
N VAL A 254 1.66 -10.69 -25.46
CA VAL A 254 1.56 -10.41 -24.01
C VAL A 254 0.55 -9.30 -23.73
N ARG A 255 0.51 -8.25 -24.55
CA ARG A 255 -0.46 -7.17 -24.43
C ARG A 255 -1.91 -7.67 -24.55
N ASP A 256 -2.14 -8.56 -25.51
CA ASP A 256 -3.47 -9.03 -25.88
C ASP A 256 -3.92 -10.25 -25.04
N TYR A 257 -3.04 -10.78 -24.18
CA TYR A 257 -3.36 -11.92 -23.34
C TYR A 257 -3.96 -11.50 -22.01
N ASP A 258 -5.23 -11.83 -21.82
CA ASP A 258 -5.90 -11.75 -20.53
C ASP A 258 -5.80 -13.08 -19.78
N PHE A 259 -5.19 -13.06 -18.60
CA PHE A 259 -5.26 -14.21 -17.71
C PHE A 259 -6.72 -14.52 -17.33
N PRO A 260 -7.07 -15.77 -17.10
CA PRO A 260 -8.41 -16.14 -16.68
C PRO A 260 -8.86 -15.41 -15.45
N LEU A 261 -10.15 -15.04 -15.41
CA LEU A 261 -10.78 -14.50 -14.21
C LEU A 261 -10.56 -15.44 -13.03
N THR A 262 -10.10 -14.89 -11.94
CA THR A 262 -9.88 -15.61 -10.68
C THR A 262 -10.51 -14.83 -9.54
N MET A 263 -11.20 -15.51 -8.65
CA MET A 263 -11.86 -14.89 -7.50
C MET A 263 -11.51 -15.65 -6.23
N ASN A 264 -11.25 -14.91 -5.16
CA ASN A 264 -11.10 -15.42 -3.80
C ASN A 264 -12.16 -14.79 -2.88
N ASP A 265 -12.18 -15.17 -1.61
CA ASP A 265 -13.18 -14.66 -0.65
C ASP A 265 -13.10 -13.13 -0.50
N THR A 266 -11.89 -12.56 -0.56
CA THR A 266 -11.67 -11.11 -0.49
C THR A 266 -12.30 -10.38 -1.65
N THR A 267 -11.99 -10.79 -2.90
CA THR A 267 -12.53 -10.13 -4.09
C THR A 267 -14.02 -10.36 -4.22
N ARG A 268 -14.52 -11.53 -3.83
CA ARG A 268 -15.96 -11.80 -3.75
C ARG A 268 -16.66 -10.85 -2.78
N ALA A 269 -16.13 -10.71 -1.56
CA ALA A 269 -16.70 -9.84 -0.55
C ALA A 269 -16.61 -8.36 -0.97
N PHE A 270 -15.51 -7.96 -1.62
CA PHE A 270 -15.35 -6.62 -2.19
C PHE A 270 -16.45 -6.33 -3.22
N PHE A 271 -16.58 -7.15 -4.25
CA PHE A 271 -17.56 -6.91 -5.32
C PHE A 271 -19.00 -6.96 -4.79
N ALA A 272 -19.30 -7.87 -3.88
CA ALA A 272 -20.63 -7.94 -3.26
C ALA A 272 -20.97 -6.68 -2.46
N LYS A 273 -20.08 -6.26 -1.53
CA LYS A 273 -20.33 -5.10 -0.65
C LYS A 273 -20.27 -3.77 -1.40
N ALA A 274 -19.25 -3.56 -2.23
CA ALA A 274 -19.09 -2.33 -2.99
C ALA A 274 -20.19 -2.17 -4.07
N GLY A 275 -20.57 -3.27 -4.72
CA GLY A 275 -21.65 -3.27 -5.71
C GLY A 275 -23.02 -2.98 -5.11
N ALA A 276 -23.31 -3.50 -3.90
CA ALA A 276 -24.57 -3.23 -3.21
C ALA A 276 -24.78 -1.75 -2.85
N GLY A 277 -23.70 -0.98 -2.71
CA GLY A 277 -23.75 0.47 -2.49
C GLY A 277 -23.95 1.31 -3.75
N ARG A 278 -24.06 0.69 -4.95
CA ARG A 278 -24.16 1.38 -6.25
C ARG A 278 -25.46 1.04 -6.96
N THR A 279 -26.04 2.02 -7.62
CA THR A 279 -27.31 1.84 -8.38
C THR A 279 -27.11 1.76 -9.91
N ASP A 280 -25.86 1.95 -10.39
CA ASP A 280 -25.50 1.93 -11.79
C ASP A 280 -25.24 0.50 -12.32
N GLN A 281 -25.02 0.37 -13.64
CA GLN A 281 -24.71 -0.90 -14.30
C GLN A 281 -23.43 -1.55 -13.76
N MET A 282 -22.45 -0.74 -13.34
CA MET A 282 -21.21 -1.25 -12.74
C MET A 282 -21.52 -1.94 -11.41
N GLY A 283 -22.35 -1.35 -10.55
CA GLY A 283 -22.78 -1.97 -9.29
C GLY A 283 -23.52 -3.29 -9.51
N GLN A 284 -24.40 -3.35 -10.50
CA GLN A 284 -25.11 -4.58 -10.86
C GLN A 284 -24.14 -5.67 -11.32
N ALA A 285 -23.15 -5.33 -12.16
CA ALA A 285 -22.11 -6.26 -12.60
C ALA A 285 -21.23 -6.75 -11.44
N MET A 286 -20.88 -5.86 -10.49
CA MET A 286 -20.14 -6.23 -9.28
C MET A 286 -20.88 -7.26 -8.44
N VAL A 287 -22.18 -7.08 -8.21
CA VAL A 287 -23.01 -8.04 -7.47
C VAL A 287 -23.17 -9.35 -8.23
N ALA A 288 -23.35 -9.29 -9.56
CA ALA A 288 -23.51 -10.47 -10.41
C ALA A 288 -22.25 -11.33 -10.40
N ILE A 289 -21.06 -10.73 -10.63
CA ILE A 289 -19.78 -11.48 -10.64
C ILE A 289 -19.43 -12.07 -9.27
N ALA A 290 -19.79 -11.38 -8.19
CA ALA A 290 -19.59 -11.92 -6.84
C ALA A 290 -20.44 -13.17 -6.58
N LYS A 291 -21.63 -13.22 -7.16
CA LYS A 291 -22.55 -14.36 -7.07
C LYS A 291 -22.15 -15.50 -8.02
N ASP A 292 -21.84 -15.16 -9.26
CA ASP A 292 -21.42 -16.10 -10.31
C ASP A 292 -20.19 -15.60 -11.06
N PRO A 293 -18.98 -16.12 -10.72
CA PRO A 293 -17.74 -15.75 -11.40
C PRO A 293 -17.69 -16.14 -12.89
N THR A 294 -18.64 -16.90 -13.38
CA THR A 294 -18.71 -17.31 -14.79
C THR A 294 -19.59 -16.40 -15.65
N ASP A 295 -20.23 -15.39 -15.05
CA ASP A 295 -21.08 -14.41 -15.75
C ASP A 295 -20.24 -13.53 -16.69
N LYS A 296 -20.30 -13.85 -17.98
CA LYS A 296 -19.55 -13.15 -19.03
C LYS A 296 -20.01 -11.72 -19.28
N ALA A 297 -21.27 -11.42 -19.04
CA ALA A 297 -21.80 -10.07 -19.20
C ALA A 297 -21.28 -9.17 -18.06
N ALA A 298 -21.29 -9.68 -16.83
CA ALA A 298 -20.72 -8.99 -15.68
C ALA A 298 -19.20 -8.81 -15.84
N GLU A 299 -18.47 -9.83 -16.27
CA GLU A 299 -17.04 -9.75 -16.57
C GLU A 299 -16.73 -8.67 -17.60
N ALA A 300 -17.45 -8.65 -18.72
CA ALA A 300 -17.28 -7.65 -19.77
C ALA A 300 -17.49 -6.22 -19.25
N GLN A 301 -18.53 -6.00 -18.45
CA GLN A 301 -18.79 -4.69 -17.83
C GLN A 301 -17.68 -4.28 -16.87
N LEU A 302 -17.20 -5.19 -16.02
CA LEU A 302 -16.11 -4.90 -15.07
C LEU A 302 -14.78 -4.63 -15.77
N ASN A 303 -14.53 -5.28 -16.91
CA ASN A 303 -13.31 -5.07 -17.70
C ASN A 303 -13.23 -3.66 -18.33
N THR A 304 -14.30 -2.88 -18.34
CA THR A 304 -14.25 -1.47 -18.76
C THR A 304 -13.56 -0.56 -17.75
N ASP A 305 -13.44 -1.01 -16.49
CA ASP A 305 -12.67 -0.34 -15.44
C ASP A 305 -11.34 -1.08 -15.23
N ARG A 306 -10.23 -0.35 -15.39
CA ARG A 306 -8.86 -0.93 -15.30
C ARG A 306 -8.55 -1.50 -13.92
N ALA A 307 -9.06 -0.89 -12.85
CA ALA A 307 -8.83 -1.38 -11.49
C ALA A 307 -9.59 -2.68 -11.24
N PHE A 308 -10.87 -2.76 -11.65
CA PHE A 308 -11.66 -3.97 -11.49
C PHE A 308 -11.16 -5.10 -12.39
N HIS A 309 -10.75 -4.79 -13.63
CA HIS A 309 -10.07 -5.75 -14.50
C HIS A 309 -8.84 -6.35 -13.79
N SER A 310 -7.98 -5.49 -13.23
CA SER A 310 -6.79 -5.93 -12.50
C SER A 310 -7.12 -6.71 -11.22
N MET A 311 -8.17 -6.36 -10.49
CA MET A 311 -8.58 -7.08 -9.28
C MET A 311 -9.09 -8.51 -9.54
N LEU A 312 -9.47 -8.82 -10.78
CA LEU A 312 -10.05 -10.11 -11.14
C LEU A 312 -9.05 -11.12 -11.74
N ARG A 313 -7.77 -10.76 -11.92
CA ARG A 313 -6.80 -11.65 -12.58
C ARG A 313 -5.36 -11.25 -12.33
N THR A 314 -4.42 -12.16 -12.68
CA THR A 314 -3.03 -11.77 -12.88
C THR A 314 -2.94 -10.82 -14.07
N THR A 315 -2.07 -9.81 -13.98
CA THR A 315 -1.82 -8.85 -15.06
C THR A 315 -0.33 -8.73 -15.31
N CYS A 316 0.08 -8.67 -16.58
CA CYS A 316 1.48 -8.51 -16.95
C CYS A 316 1.62 -7.40 -17.99
N VAL A 317 2.67 -6.59 -17.88
CA VAL A 317 2.95 -5.47 -18.79
C VAL A 317 4.44 -5.33 -19.04
N ALA A 318 4.81 -4.98 -20.28
CA ALA A 318 6.20 -4.61 -20.60
C ALA A 318 6.51 -3.22 -20.03
N THR A 319 7.65 -3.10 -19.33
CA THR A 319 8.06 -1.85 -18.67
C THR A 319 9.40 -1.31 -19.16
N LEU A 320 10.28 -2.15 -19.67
CA LEU A 320 11.58 -1.78 -20.25
C LEU A 320 11.80 -2.53 -21.55
N LEU A 321 12.52 -1.92 -22.48
CA LEU A 321 12.86 -2.47 -23.80
C LEU A 321 14.29 -2.12 -24.18
N ASP A 322 15.02 -3.09 -24.75
CA ASP A 322 16.33 -2.91 -25.35
C ASP A 322 16.49 -3.79 -26.59
N GLY A 323 17.37 -3.40 -27.52
CA GLY A 323 17.63 -4.20 -28.70
C GLY A 323 18.59 -3.57 -29.70
N GLY A 324 19.30 -4.43 -30.43
CA GLY A 324 20.30 -4.03 -31.38
C GLY A 324 21.63 -3.64 -30.76
N HIS A 325 22.66 -3.40 -31.57
CA HIS A 325 24.02 -3.02 -31.13
C HIS A 325 24.72 -2.08 -32.13
N ALA A 326 24.20 -1.95 -33.35
CA ALA A 326 24.73 -1.04 -34.37
C ALA A 326 23.65 -0.70 -35.42
N GLU A 327 23.68 0.52 -35.94
CA GLU A 327 22.70 1.03 -36.90
C GLU A 327 22.71 0.29 -38.25
N ASN A 328 23.83 -0.27 -38.62
CA ASN A 328 24.05 -0.97 -39.90
C ASN A 328 24.12 -2.49 -39.76
N ALA A 329 23.68 -3.07 -38.63
CA ALA A 329 23.68 -4.49 -38.38
C ALA A 329 22.26 -4.98 -38.02
N LEU A 330 21.92 -6.18 -38.47
CA LEU A 330 20.73 -6.87 -37.99
C LEU A 330 20.88 -7.23 -36.51
N PRO A 331 19.88 -6.98 -35.67
CA PRO A 331 19.98 -7.17 -34.23
C PRO A 331 20.19 -8.65 -33.86
N GLN A 332 21.24 -8.93 -33.09
CA GLN A 332 21.57 -10.26 -32.61
C GLN A 332 20.77 -10.61 -31.35
N ARG A 333 20.30 -9.58 -30.63
CA ARG A 333 19.53 -9.72 -29.40
C ARG A 333 18.55 -8.56 -29.26
N ALA A 334 17.38 -8.87 -28.73
CA ALA A 334 16.43 -7.90 -28.24
C ALA A 334 15.77 -8.42 -26.96
N GLY A 335 15.38 -7.55 -26.06
CA GLY A 335 14.81 -7.95 -24.80
C GLY A 335 13.87 -6.93 -24.20
N ALA A 336 13.01 -7.41 -23.31
CA ALA A 336 12.08 -6.60 -22.56
C ALA A 336 11.98 -7.07 -21.10
N ASN A 337 11.67 -6.15 -20.21
CA ASN A 337 11.23 -6.49 -18.86
C ASN A 337 9.70 -6.59 -18.83
N ILE A 338 9.19 -7.69 -18.35
CA ILE A 338 7.75 -7.94 -18.16
C ILE A 338 7.47 -7.91 -16.65
N ASN A 339 6.76 -6.89 -16.20
CA ASN A 339 6.28 -6.78 -14.82
C ASN A 339 4.93 -7.48 -14.70
N CYS A 340 4.87 -8.51 -13.87
CA CYS A 340 3.63 -9.21 -13.56
C CYS A 340 3.16 -8.91 -12.14
N ARG A 341 1.87 -8.66 -12.00
CA ARG A 341 1.14 -8.58 -10.74
C ARG A 341 0.28 -9.83 -10.61
N MET A 342 0.84 -10.86 -9.98
CA MET A 342 0.21 -12.17 -9.86
C MET A 342 -0.95 -12.13 -8.88
N PHE A 343 -2.07 -12.72 -9.24
CA PHE A 343 -3.23 -12.85 -8.35
C PHE A 343 -2.88 -13.73 -7.14
N PRO A 344 -3.34 -13.43 -5.93
CA PRO A 344 -3.07 -14.25 -4.74
C PRO A 344 -3.45 -15.71 -4.96
N GLY A 345 -2.52 -16.59 -4.65
CA GLY A 345 -2.67 -18.03 -4.92
C GLY A 345 -2.04 -18.51 -6.24
N SER A 346 -1.69 -17.60 -7.16
CA SER A 346 -0.89 -17.94 -8.34
C SER A 346 0.59 -18.13 -7.98
N THR A 347 1.29 -18.95 -8.77
CA THR A 347 2.74 -19.12 -8.63
C THR A 347 3.48 -18.50 -9.81
N MET A 348 4.76 -18.20 -9.60
CA MET A 348 5.64 -17.68 -10.65
C MET A 348 5.71 -18.66 -11.83
N GLU A 349 5.82 -19.95 -11.55
CA GLU A 349 5.90 -21.01 -12.58
C GLU A 349 4.63 -21.07 -13.43
N ALA A 350 3.45 -21.03 -12.79
CA ALA A 350 2.17 -21.05 -13.51
C ALA A 350 1.99 -19.79 -14.37
N THR A 351 2.40 -18.63 -13.85
CA THR A 351 2.35 -17.36 -14.58
C THR A 351 3.30 -17.37 -15.78
N LYS A 352 4.53 -17.87 -15.59
CA LYS A 352 5.50 -18.05 -16.66
C LYS A 352 4.97 -18.95 -17.76
N ALA A 353 4.49 -20.13 -17.40
CA ALA A 353 3.95 -21.11 -18.35
C ALA A 353 2.76 -20.55 -19.16
N ALA A 354 1.87 -19.80 -18.51
CA ALA A 354 0.75 -19.14 -19.20
C ALA A 354 1.23 -18.10 -20.23
N LEU A 355 2.23 -17.29 -19.87
CA LEU A 355 2.83 -16.33 -20.81
C LEU A 355 3.54 -17.03 -21.96
N GLU A 356 4.34 -18.09 -21.70
CA GLU A 356 5.00 -18.87 -22.75
C GLU A 356 3.99 -19.50 -23.72
N ALA A 357 2.89 -20.03 -23.19
CA ALA A 357 1.80 -20.58 -24.01
C ALA A 357 1.12 -19.49 -24.85
N ALA A 358 0.85 -18.31 -24.29
CA ALA A 358 0.25 -17.17 -25.01
C ALA A 358 1.18 -16.65 -26.12
N ILE A 359 2.48 -16.58 -25.85
CA ILE A 359 3.49 -16.17 -26.83
C ILE A 359 3.56 -17.20 -27.95
N GLY A 360 3.57 -18.51 -27.64
CA GLY A 360 3.54 -19.59 -28.59
C GLY A 360 4.74 -19.61 -29.58
N ASP A 361 5.89 -19.05 -29.16
CA ASP A 361 7.12 -19.00 -29.93
C ASP A 361 8.29 -19.54 -29.09
N PRO A 362 8.83 -20.72 -29.40
CA PRO A 362 9.92 -21.33 -28.64
C PRO A 362 11.26 -20.57 -28.75
N GLY A 363 11.39 -19.67 -29.72
CA GLY A 363 12.56 -18.78 -29.87
C GLY A 363 12.54 -17.60 -28.89
N VAL A 364 11.44 -17.39 -28.18
CA VAL A 364 11.33 -16.34 -27.14
C VAL A 364 11.58 -16.95 -25.76
N LYS A 365 12.68 -16.54 -25.15
CA LYS A 365 13.05 -17.02 -23.80
C LYS A 365 12.45 -16.11 -22.74
N LEU A 366 11.70 -16.68 -21.81
CA LEU A 366 11.17 -16.01 -20.62
C LEU A 366 11.90 -16.50 -19.37
N THR A 367 12.57 -15.60 -18.64
CA THR A 367 13.35 -15.91 -17.45
C THR A 367 12.84 -15.06 -16.28
N ALA A 368 12.45 -15.72 -15.18
CA ALA A 368 12.10 -15.00 -13.95
C ALA A 368 13.33 -14.31 -13.36
N LEU A 369 13.18 -13.05 -12.97
CA LEU A 369 14.25 -12.26 -12.35
C LEU A 369 14.10 -12.26 -10.83
N PRO A 370 15.21 -12.31 -10.08
CA PRO A 370 15.19 -12.13 -8.63
C PRO A 370 14.62 -10.77 -8.22
N PRO A 371 14.03 -10.70 -7.02
CA PRO A 371 13.74 -11.80 -6.11
C PRO A 371 12.61 -12.68 -6.63
N ILE A 372 12.78 -14.01 -6.53
CA ILE A 372 11.70 -14.95 -6.87
C ILE A 372 10.70 -14.94 -5.71
N ARG A 373 9.49 -14.52 -5.99
CA ARG A 373 8.44 -14.40 -5.00
C ARG A 373 7.64 -15.70 -4.88
N GLY A 374 7.40 -16.10 -3.64
CA GLY A 374 6.54 -17.22 -3.32
C GLY A 374 5.06 -16.93 -3.55
N LYS A 375 4.25 -17.98 -3.37
CA LYS A 375 2.80 -17.85 -3.39
C LYS A 375 2.34 -17.04 -2.18
N SER A 376 1.63 -15.93 -2.40
CA SER A 376 0.95 -15.19 -1.36
C SER A 376 -0.51 -15.60 -1.28
N MET A 377 -1.06 -15.62 -0.07
CA MET A 377 -2.48 -15.84 0.18
C MET A 377 -3.04 -14.63 0.93
N PRO A 378 -4.29 -14.23 0.64
CA PRO A 378 -4.95 -13.19 1.42
C PRO A 378 -5.05 -13.60 2.89
N SER A 379 -5.01 -12.61 3.76
CA SER A 379 -5.36 -12.79 5.17
C SER A 379 -6.81 -13.24 5.28
N PRO A 380 -7.18 -14.09 6.25
CA PRO A 380 -8.55 -14.54 6.43
C PRO A 380 -9.50 -13.36 6.74
N LEU A 381 -10.74 -13.43 6.25
CA LEU A 381 -11.83 -12.53 6.68
C LEU A 381 -12.32 -12.94 8.08
N ASP A 382 -11.39 -12.95 9.06
CA ASP A 382 -11.67 -13.39 10.42
C ASP A 382 -12.63 -12.43 11.12
N PRO A 383 -13.79 -12.90 11.64
CA PRO A 383 -14.71 -12.07 12.41
C PRO A 383 -14.07 -11.40 13.64
N LYS A 384 -13.00 -11.98 14.21
CA LYS A 384 -12.26 -11.38 15.32
C LYS A 384 -11.47 -10.12 14.90
N ILE A 385 -11.19 -9.98 13.62
CA ILE A 385 -10.53 -8.81 13.03
C ILE A 385 -11.57 -7.89 12.41
N MET A 386 -12.45 -8.43 11.57
CA MET A 386 -13.42 -7.62 10.83
C MET A 386 -14.47 -6.99 11.77
N GLY A 387 -14.97 -7.75 12.77
CA GLY A 387 -16.00 -7.26 13.68
C GLY A 387 -15.60 -6.02 14.50
N PRO A 388 -14.47 -6.01 15.21
CA PRO A 388 -13.99 -4.81 15.89
C PRO A 388 -13.75 -3.64 14.95
N ALA A 389 -13.20 -3.89 13.75
CA ALA A 389 -12.97 -2.84 12.74
C ALA A 389 -14.30 -2.22 12.28
N GLU A 390 -15.31 -3.02 11.96
CA GLU A 390 -16.65 -2.54 11.60
C GLU A 390 -17.28 -1.74 12.76
N LYS A 391 -17.16 -2.23 14.00
CA LYS A 391 -17.71 -1.57 15.18
C LYS A 391 -17.05 -0.21 15.45
N VAL A 392 -15.73 -0.12 15.37
CA VAL A 392 -15.01 1.13 15.58
C VAL A 392 -15.24 2.09 14.40
N ALA A 393 -15.27 1.58 13.15
CA ALA A 393 -15.60 2.39 12.00
C ALA A 393 -16.99 3.04 12.11
N ALA A 394 -17.99 2.32 12.62
CA ALA A 394 -19.33 2.87 12.82
C ALA A 394 -19.37 4.07 13.78
N LYS A 395 -18.41 4.17 14.72
CA LYS A 395 -18.27 5.32 15.62
C LYS A 395 -17.72 6.55 14.91
N TYR A 396 -16.70 6.38 14.06
CA TYR A 396 -15.99 7.48 13.40
C TYR A 396 -16.59 7.85 12.03
N PHE A 397 -17.21 6.87 11.38
CA PHE A 397 -17.74 6.96 10.02
C PHE A 397 -19.16 6.40 9.98
N PRO A 398 -20.14 7.02 10.68
CA PRO A 398 -21.50 6.49 10.77
C PRO A 398 -22.13 6.36 9.37
N GLY A 399 -22.70 5.18 9.09
CA GLY A 399 -23.32 4.89 7.79
C GLY A 399 -22.37 4.54 6.65
N VAL A 400 -21.06 4.62 6.86
CA VAL A 400 -20.06 4.29 5.84
C VAL A 400 -19.76 2.78 5.89
N PRO A 401 -19.89 2.04 4.77
CA PRO A 401 -19.62 0.62 4.74
C PRO A 401 -18.12 0.32 4.88
N VAL A 402 -17.81 -0.71 5.66
CA VAL A 402 -16.46 -1.28 5.73
C VAL A 402 -16.35 -2.41 4.70
N ILE A 403 -15.40 -2.26 3.78
CA ILE A 403 -15.26 -3.15 2.62
C ILE A 403 -13.88 -3.82 2.67
N PRO A 404 -13.81 -5.17 2.69
CA PRO A 404 -12.53 -5.86 2.50
C PRO A 404 -12.01 -5.60 1.09
N THR A 405 -10.73 -5.28 0.98
CA THR A 405 -10.10 -4.93 -0.30
C THR A 405 -8.88 -5.80 -0.57
N MET A 406 -8.55 -5.92 -1.85
CA MET A 406 -7.29 -6.49 -2.33
C MET A 406 -6.53 -5.41 -3.08
N SER A 407 -5.30 -5.12 -2.66
CA SER A 407 -4.41 -4.21 -3.38
C SER A 407 -3.92 -4.86 -4.68
N THR A 408 -3.81 -4.07 -5.73
CA THR A 408 -3.09 -4.45 -6.96
C THR A 408 -1.59 -4.18 -6.85
N GLY A 409 -1.16 -3.42 -5.82
CA GLY A 409 0.21 -3.24 -5.37
C GLY A 409 0.66 -4.38 -4.45
N ALA A 410 1.75 -4.15 -3.75
CA ALA A 410 2.31 -5.01 -2.70
C ALA A 410 2.73 -4.14 -1.52
N SER A 411 2.88 -4.73 -0.36
CA SER A 411 3.38 -4.10 0.87
C SER A 411 4.28 -5.07 1.63
N ASP A 412 4.79 -4.69 2.79
CA ASP A 412 5.55 -5.58 3.68
C ASP A 412 4.74 -6.79 4.19
N ALA A 413 3.42 -6.82 4.01
CA ALA A 413 2.58 -7.99 4.26
C ALA A 413 3.06 -9.24 3.49
N LEU A 414 3.69 -9.03 2.32
CA LEU A 414 4.29 -10.08 1.49
C LEU A 414 5.33 -10.92 2.26
N TYR A 415 6.02 -10.34 3.22
CA TYR A 415 7.07 -11.03 4.00
C TYR A 415 6.52 -11.67 5.29
N LEU A 416 5.40 -11.18 5.80
CA LEU A 416 4.78 -11.70 7.02
C LEU A 416 3.86 -12.90 6.76
N ALA A 417 3.13 -12.90 5.65
CA ALA A 417 2.22 -13.99 5.28
C ALA A 417 2.92 -15.37 5.19
N PRO A 418 4.11 -15.52 4.55
CA PRO A 418 4.82 -16.80 4.49
C PRO A 418 5.25 -17.34 5.85
N VAL A 419 5.46 -16.46 6.82
CA VAL A 419 5.81 -16.84 8.20
C VAL A 419 4.59 -16.97 9.11
N GLY A 420 3.37 -16.96 8.57
CA GLY A 420 2.12 -17.26 9.27
C GLY A 420 1.60 -16.11 10.12
N ILE A 421 1.95 -14.86 9.79
CA ILE A 421 1.38 -13.65 10.42
C ILE A 421 0.43 -12.99 9.40
N PRO A 422 -0.89 -13.22 9.51
CA PRO A 422 -1.86 -12.55 8.65
C PRO A 422 -1.82 -11.05 8.91
N THR A 423 -1.79 -10.27 7.83
CA THR A 423 -1.60 -8.82 7.88
C THR A 423 -2.82 -8.10 7.29
N TYR A 424 -3.27 -7.05 7.97
CA TYR A 424 -4.45 -6.28 7.60
C TYR A 424 -4.10 -4.79 7.51
N GLY A 425 -4.46 -4.17 6.38
CA GLY A 425 -4.37 -2.72 6.23
C GLY A 425 -5.65 -2.04 6.73
N VAL A 426 -5.55 -1.26 7.81
CA VAL A 426 -6.72 -0.65 8.47
C VAL A 426 -6.49 0.81 8.84
N PRO A 427 -5.98 1.66 7.94
CA PRO A 427 -5.46 2.97 8.31
C PRO A 427 -6.51 3.96 8.84
N GLY A 428 -7.80 3.82 8.48
CA GLY A 428 -8.85 4.77 8.87
C GLY A 428 -8.72 6.17 8.27
N PHE A 429 -7.69 6.39 7.45
CA PHE A 429 -7.51 7.63 6.68
C PHE A 429 -8.30 7.55 5.37
N TRP A 430 -8.55 8.70 4.76
CA TRP A 430 -9.22 8.77 3.46
C TRP A 430 -8.67 9.89 2.61
N SER A 431 -8.80 9.74 1.30
CA SER A 431 -8.51 10.75 0.30
C SER A 431 -9.75 11.08 -0.55
N GLY A 432 -9.72 12.23 -1.21
CA GLY A 432 -10.69 12.62 -2.23
C GLY A 432 -10.53 11.85 -3.54
N PRO A 433 -11.30 12.20 -4.58
CA PRO A 433 -11.23 11.55 -5.89
C PRO A 433 -9.84 11.60 -6.55
N GLU A 434 -9.07 12.64 -6.24
CA GLU A 434 -7.73 12.87 -6.80
C GLU A 434 -6.65 12.02 -6.12
N GLY A 435 -7.01 11.32 -5.04
CA GLY A 435 -6.07 10.55 -4.24
C GLY A 435 -5.24 11.44 -3.30
N SER A 436 -4.15 10.90 -2.79
CA SER A 436 -3.21 11.58 -1.89
C SER A 436 -1.93 12.05 -2.60
N GLY A 437 -1.77 11.71 -3.87
CA GLY A 437 -0.51 11.95 -4.59
C GLY A 437 0.67 11.11 -4.12
N ALA A 438 0.43 10.02 -3.36
CA ALA A 438 1.47 9.05 -2.99
C ALA A 438 2.28 8.61 -4.22
N HIS A 439 3.61 8.50 -4.09
CA HIS A 439 4.60 8.31 -5.16
C HIS A 439 4.67 9.43 -6.22
N GLY A 440 3.72 10.36 -6.20
CA GLY A 440 3.66 11.51 -7.12
C GLY A 440 4.28 12.78 -6.56
N LEU A 441 3.98 13.89 -7.22
CA LEU A 441 4.38 15.23 -6.79
C LEU A 441 3.37 15.81 -5.80
N ASN A 442 3.87 16.61 -4.84
CA ASN A 442 3.05 17.30 -3.85
C ASN A 442 2.10 16.35 -3.07
N GLU A 443 2.63 15.23 -2.65
CA GLU A 443 1.92 14.26 -1.80
C GLU A 443 1.30 14.97 -0.59
N HIS A 444 0.06 14.60 -0.26
CA HIS A 444 -0.71 15.31 0.76
C HIS A 444 -1.80 14.48 1.42
N MET A 445 -2.16 14.87 2.64
CA MET A 445 -3.29 14.33 3.38
C MET A 445 -4.13 15.45 4.00
N SER A 446 -5.46 15.31 3.99
CA SER A 446 -6.30 16.31 4.68
C SER A 446 -6.12 16.21 6.19
N ALA A 447 -5.99 17.35 6.86
CA ALA A 447 -5.83 17.40 8.31
C ALA A 447 -7.01 16.74 9.05
N LYS A 448 -8.22 16.90 8.53
CA LYS A 448 -9.41 16.20 9.04
C LYS A 448 -9.25 14.68 8.97
N SER A 449 -8.80 14.14 7.83
CA SER A 449 -8.55 12.71 7.67
C SER A 449 -7.48 12.22 8.65
N VAL A 450 -6.38 12.96 8.75
CA VAL A 450 -5.24 12.63 9.62
C VAL A 450 -5.67 12.53 11.09
N PHE A 451 -6.32 13.55 11.63
CA PHE A 451 -6.72 13.52 13.04
C PHE A 451 -7.84 12.51 13.34
N THR A 452 -8.79 12.34 12.43
CA THR A 452 -9.85 11.35 12.61
C THR A 452 -9.30 9.92 12.49
N GLY A 453 -8.45 9.65 11.50
CA GLY A 453 -7.81 8.34 11.31
C GLY A 453 -6.92 7.95 12.49
N ARG A 454 -6.15 8.91 13.02
CA ARG A 454 -5.35 8.73 14.25
C ARG A 454 -6.22 8.29 15.44
N ASP A 455 -7.34 8.95 15.67
CA ASP A 455 -8.23 8.63 16.78
C ASP A 455 -8.93 7.28 16.54
N TYR A 456 -9.37 7.01 15.29
CA TYR A 456 -9.92 5.72 14.87
C TYR A 456 -8.92 4.58 15.12
N LEU A 457 -7.67 4.69 14.67
CA LEU A 457 -6.65 3.66 14.83
C LEU A 457 -6.33 3.40 16.31
N THR A 458 -6.33 4.44 17.15
CA THR A 458 -6.15 4.29 18.59
C THR A 458 -7.24 3.44 19.21
N ASP A 459 -8.49 3.73 18.91
CA ASP A 459 -9.62 2.96 19.42
C ASP A 459 -9.65 1.53 18.87
N LEU A 460 -9.26 1.37 17.60
CA LEU A 460 -9.18 0.06 16.96
C LEU A 460 -8.11 -0.83 17.61
N VAL A 461 -6.92 -0.28 17.87
CA VAL A 461 -5.87 -1.02 18.57
C VAL A 461 -6.30 -1.35 20.01
N LYS A 462 -6.95 -0.42 20.74
CA LYS A 462 -7.54 -0.72 22.06
C LYS A 462 -8.57 -1.86 21.97
N ALA A 463 -9.41 -1.87 20.94
CA ALA A 463 -10.40 -2.95 20.74
C ALA A 463 -9.75 -4.31 20.49
N TYR A 464 -8.67 -4.38 19.74
CA TYR A 464 -7.90 -5.61 19.50
C TYR A 464 -7.05 -6.03 20.70
N ALA A 465 -6.42 -5.06 21.37
CA ALA A 465 -5.54 -5.35 22.49
C ALA A 465 -6.31 -5.86 23.73
N GLY A 466 -7.58 -5.53 23.83
CA GLY A 466 -8.41 -5.79 25.00
C GLY A 466 -8.01 -4.88 26.16
N ALA A 467 -8.97 -4.39 26.91
CA ALA A 467 -8.74 -3.67 28.17
C ALA A 467 -8.98 -4.60 29.36
#